data_1f161f889fc55dfa911befbf0780a0f1
#
_entry.id   1f161f889fc55dfa911befbf0780a0f1
#
_cell.length_a   1.000
_cell.length_b   1.000
_cell.length_c   1.000
_cell.angle_alpha   90.00
_cell.angle_beta   90.00
_cell.angle_gamma   90.00
#
_symmetry.space_group_name_H-M   'P 1'
#
loop_
_entity.id
_entity.type
_entity.pdbx_description
1 polymer ?
#
loop_
_entity_poly.entity_id
_entity_poly.type
_entity_poly.pdbx_seq_one_letter_code
_entity_poly.pdbx_strand_id
1 'polypeptide(L)'
;FGNYIAEEALKNSFVQQSRLLVTGLGNSAGQYTISNLRLGNFSASDINRIGWRWRGATAVTSIRLNNTTFQVKKSTCIINNGTAINVNLPTVPSSSFTAPGQTAGDTSFIVNVTGCSSEDSNKTLLALLTDNNDASASNQSGLLKNIYSPNVSVQITDSVGSALSIAPKNIDSSNSFFSFGTIGSSGTVSKAFKARYYSNVATVPATLVQAQATITLIYN
;
A
#
# COMPACT_ATOMS: atom_id res chain seq x y z
N PHE A 1 -28.06 -16.45 -42.74
CA PHE A 1 -27.84 -17.20 -41.46
C PHE A 1 -26.56 -16.77 -40.73
N GLY A 2 -25.76 -15.84 -41.25
CA GLY A 2 -24.50 -15.40 -40.65
C GLY A 2 -24.55 -14.15 -39.78
N ASN A 3 -25.64 -13.39 -39.85
CA ASN A 3 -25.67 -12.04 -39.19
C ASN A 3 -26.19 -12.04 -37.76
N TYR A 4 -26.88 -13.07 -37.31
CA TYR A 4 -27.50 -13.06 -36.00
C TYR A 4 -26.52 -13.22 -34.83
N ILE A 5 -25.43 -13.94 -35.04
CA ILE A 5 -24.44 -14.22 -33.97
C ILE A 5 -23.49 -13.05 -33.75
N ALA A 6 -23.20 -12.31 -34.81
CA ALA A 6 -22.34 -11.12 -34.70
C ALA A 6 -22.99 -9.97 -33.92
N GLU A 7 -24.31 -9.83 -34.00
CA GLU A 7 -25.03 -8.78 -33.27
C GLU A 7 -25.17 -9.05 -31.78
N GLU A 8 -25.36 -10.29 -31.36
CA GLU A 8 -25.42 -10.63 -29.92
C GLU A 8 -24.04 -10.64 -29.25
N ALA A 9 -23.01 -11.05 -29.96
CA ALA A 9 -21.62 -10.98 -29.46
C ALA A 9 -21.15 -9.54 -29.25
N LEU A 10 -21.66 -8.58 -30.03
CA LEU A 10 -21.35 -7.15 -29.88
C LEU A 10 -22.14 -6.46 -28.75
N LYS A 11 -23.22 -7.08 -28.27
CA LYS A 11 -24.04 -6.52 -27.18
C LYS A 11 -23.47 -6.77 -25.79
N ASN A 12 -22.57 -7.76 -25.63
CA ASN A 12 -21.89 -8.04 -24.37
C ASN A 12 -20.53 -7.36 -24.37
N SER A 13 -20.51 -6.06 -24.09
CA SER A 13 -19.25 -5.38 -23.75
C SER A 13 -18.81 -5.80 -22.35
N PHE A 14 -17.62 -6.35 -22.22
CA PHE A 14 -16.99 -6.51 -20.93
C PHE A 14 -15.79 -5.55 -20.84
N VAL A 15 -15.61 -5.00 -19.64
CA VAL A 15 -14.46 -4.17 -19.34
C VAL A 15 -13.45 -5.03 -18.58
N GLN A 16 -12.33 -5.31 -19.21
CA GLN A 16 -11.18 -5.95 -18.57
C GLN A 16 -10.26 -4.86 -18.04
N GLN A 17 -10.14 -4.74 -16.74
CA GLN A 17 -9.11 -3.90 -16.13
C GLN A 17 -7.85 -4.74 -15.91
N SER A 18 -6.74 -4.26 -16.43
CA SER A 18 -5.43 -4.88 -16.23
C SER A 18 -4.49 -3.88 -15.58
N ARG A 19 -3.81 -4.32 -14.51
CA ARG A 19 -2.78 -3.53 -13.84
C ARG A 19 -1.42 -4.11 -14.17
N LEU A 20 -0.51 -3.28 -14.66
CA LEU A 20 0.89 -3.68 -14.79
C LEU A 20 1.56 -3.55 -13.42
N LEU A 21 1.99 -4.67 -12.87
CA LEU A 21 2.80 -4.70 -11.66
C LEU A 21 4.26 -4.94 -12.06
N VAL A 22 5.11 -3.98 -11.78
CA VAL A 22 6.56 -4.13 -11.97
C VAL A 22 7.14 -4.72 -10.69
N THR A 23 7.51 -6.01 -10.75
CA THR A 23 8.17 -6.71 -9.65
C THR A 23 9.63 -6.94 -10.00
N GLY A 24 10.54 -6.57 -9.11
CA GLY A 24 11.97 -6.87 -9.26
C GLY A 24 12.85 -5.91 -8.48
N LEU A 25 13.93 -6.46 -7.94
CA LEU A 25 15.02 -5.69 -7.37
C LEU A 25 15.94 -5.24 -8.51
N GLY A 26 16.22 -3.94 -8.60
CA GLY A 26 17.22 -3.43 -9.52
C GLY A 26 16.70 -2.89 -10.86
N ASN A 27 15.43 -2.57 -10.96
CA ASN A 27 14.90 -1.90 -12.16
C ASN A 27 15.57 -0.53 -12.31
N SER A 28 16.31 -0.36 -13.39
CA SER A 28 16.88 0.94 -13.74
C SER A 28 15.77 1.88 -14.21
N ALA A 29 15.89 3.17 -13.87
CA ALA A 29 15.05 4.18 -14.48
C ALA A 29 15.31 4.19 -15.99
N GLY A 30 14.25 4.34 -16.77
CA GLY A 30 14.35 4.34 -18.22
C GLY A 30 13.03 4.15 -18.91
N GLN A 31 13.07 4.27 -20.22
CA GLN A 31 11.93 4.01 -21.08
C GLN A 31 11.94 2.55 -21.50
N TYR A 32 10.84 1.87 -21.32
CA TYR A 32 10.66 0.46 -21.69
C TYR A 32 9.51 0.34 -22.66
N THR A 33 9.69 -0.51 -23.67
CA THR A 33 8.64 -0.82 -24.64
C THR A 33 8.25 -2.28 -24.52
N ILE A 34 6.97 -2.52 -24.32
CA ILE A 34 6.41 -3.87 -24.43
C ILE A 34 5.93 -4.02 -25.87
N SER A 35 6.57 -4.91 -26.63
CA SER A 35 6.19 -5.19 -27.99
C SER A 35 5.39 -6.48 -28.05
N ASN A 36 4.17 -6.41 -28.57
CA ASN A 36 3.36 -7.58 -28.94
C ASN A 36 3.15 -8.61 -27.80
N LEU A 37 2.99 -8.13 -26.57
CA LEU A 37 2.71 -9.01 -25.42
C LEU A 37 1.29 -9.57 -25.51
N ARG A 38 1.16 -10.88 -25.57
CA ARG A 38 -0.12 -11.58 -25.55
C ARG A 38 -0.65 -11.64 -24.12
N LEU A 39 -1.77 -10.97 -23.86
CA LEU A 39 -2.41 -10.94 -22.54
C LEU A 39 -3.38 -12.13 -22.37
N GLY A 40 -3.93 -12.64 -23.45
CA GLY A 40 -4.88 -13.75 -23.40
C GLY A 40 -5.49 -14.06 -24.75
N ASN A 41 -6.32 -15.10 -24.77
CA ASN A 41 -7.15 -15.45 -25.91
C ASN A 41 -8.62 -15.27 -25.54
N PHE A 42 -9.34 -14.74 -26.49
CA PHE A 42 -10.79 -14.80 -26.51
C PHE A 42 -11.21 -15.93 -27.44
N SER A 43 -11.98 -16.87 -26.95
CA SER A 43 -12.61 -17.89 -27.80
C SER A 43 -14.13 -17.74 -27.66
N ALA A 44 -14.81 -17.55 -28.76
CA ALA A 44 -16.23 -17.68 -28.86
C ALA A 44 -16.54 -18.96 -29.66
N SER A 45 -17.28 -19.86 -29.07
CA SER A 45 -17.77 -21.05 -29.77
C SER A 45 -19.29 -20.99 -29.86
N ASP A 46 -19.80 -21.10 -31.06
CA ASP A 46 -21.22 -21.31 -31.30
C ASP A 46 -21.48 -22.80 -31.52
N ILE A 47 -22.32 -23.39 -30.70
CA ILE A 47 -22.76 -24.76 -30.84
C ILE A 47 -24.20 -24.73 -31.32
N ASN A 48 -24.37 -24.65 -32.61
CA ASN A 48 -25.69 -24.79 -33.24
C ASN A 48 -25.99 -26.24 -33.58
N ARG A 49 -27.08 -26.75 -33.06
CA ARG A 49 -27.62 -28.05 -33.41
C ARG A 49 -28.50 -27.90 -34.64
N ILE A 50 -27.99 -28.28 -35.81
CA ILE A 50 -28.76 -28.37 -37.04
C ILE A 50 -28.97 -29.83 -37.39
N GLY A 51 -30.16 -30.36 -37.14
CA GLY A 51 -30.49 -31.77 -37.38
C GLY A 51 -29.66 -32.73 -36.51
N TRP A 52 -29.06 -33.75 -37.12
CA TRP A 52 -28.23 -34.78 -36.45
C TRP A 52 -26.74 -34.46 -36.41
N ARG A 53 -26.31 -33.31 -36.87
CA ARG A 53 -24.87 -32.92 -36.91
C ARG A 53 -24.63 -31.66 -36.08
N TRP A 54 -23.62 -31.74 -35.23
CA TRP A 54 -23.07 -30.58 -34.53
C TRP A 54 -22.13 -29.84 -35.51
N ARG A 55 -22.43 -28.58 -35.76
CA ARG A 55 -21.48 -27.70 -36.43
C ARG A 55 -21.10 -26.62 -35.41
N GLY A 56 -19.84 -26.61 -35.05
CA GLY A 56 -19.26 -25.59 -34.20
C GLY A 56 -18.33 -24.71 -35.02
N ALA A 57 -18.55 -23.41 -35.01
CA ALA A 57 -17.56 -22.42 -35.43
C ALA A 57 -16.89 -21.88 -34.19
N THR A 58 -15.58 -21.99 -34.11
CA THR A 58 -14.79 -21.39 -33.02
C THR A 58 -14.00 -20.24 -33.59
N ALA A 59 -14.32 -19.05 -33.15
CA ALA A 59 -13.50 -17.86 -33.40
C ALA A 59 -12.55 -17.66 -32.23
N VAL A 60 -11.27 -17.62 -32.50
CA VAL A 60 -10.25 -17.31 -31.49
C VAL A 60 -9.56 -16.02 -31.86
N THR A 61 -9.63 -15.04 -30.96
CA THR A 61 -8.86 -13.81 -31.09
C THR A 61 -7.94 -13.63 -29.88
N SER A 62 -6.78 -13.07 -30.10
CA SER A 62 -5.83 -12.79 -29.03
C SER A 62 -5.88 -11.31 -28.64
N ILE A 63 -5.92 -11.05 -27.33
CA ILE A 63 -5.71 -9.72 -26.81
C ILE A 63 -4.21 -9.52 -26.67
N ARG A 64 -3.70 -8.48 -27.29
CA ARG A 64 -2.27 -8.14 -27.29
C ARG A 64 -2.08 -6.68 -26.89
N LEU A 65 -1.03 -6.41 -26.13
CA LEU A 65 -0.46 -5.09 -25.94
C LEU A 65 0.50 -4.83 -27.12
N ASN A 66 0.13 -3.92 -28.02
CA ASN A 66 0.98 -3.57 -29.13
C ASN A 66 1.78 -2.31 -28.77
N ASN A 67 3.11 -2.43 -28.83
CA ASN A 67 4.05 -1.30 -28.74
C ASN A 67 3.70 -0.26 -27.67
N THR A 68 3.38 -0.75 -26.47
CA THR A 68 3.10 0.11 -25.33
C THR A 68 4.42 0.53 -24.69
N THR A 69 4.69 1.81 -24.68
CA THR A 69 5.86 2.39 -24.04
C THR A 69 5.47 2.92 -22.67
N PHE A 70 6.25 2.59 -21.66
CA PHE A 70 6.11 3.13 -20.31
C PHE A 70 7.47 3.58 -19.79
N GLN A 71 7.45 4.57 -18.92
CA GLN A 71 8.66 5.09 -18.30
C GLN A 71 8.72 4.63 -16.85
N VAL A 72 9.82 3.96 -16.50
CA VAL A 72 10.16 3.66 -15.12
C VAL A 72 10.99 4.83 -14.59
N LYS A 73 10.48 5.49 -13.58
CA LYS A 73 11.20 6.56 -12.89
C LYS A 73 11.79 6.02 -11.61
N LYS A 74 13.00 6.46 -11.30
CA LYS A 74 13.59 6.17 -10.00
C LYS A 74 12.93 7.07 -8.97
N SER A 75 12.42 6.47 -7.90
CA SER A 75 12.04 7.24 -6.72
C SER A 75 13.27 7.95 -6.15
N THR A 76 13.18 9.25 -5.98
CA THR A 76 14.27 10.07 -5.44
C THR A 76 14.01 10.54 -4.03
N CYS A 77 12.76 10.46 -3.55
CA CYS A 77 12.41 10.89 -2.20
C CYS A 77 13.14 10.08 -1.14
N ILE A 78 13.70 10.78 -0.16
CA ILE A 78 14.44 10.22 0.97
C ILE A 78 13.74 10.61 2.26
N ILE A 79 13.45 9.64 3.13
CA ILE A 79 12.88 9.87 4.45
C ILE A 79 14.00 10.29 5.40
N ASN A 80 13.81 11.40 6.10
CA ASN A 80 14.67 11.91 7.18
C ASN A 80 16.16 11.84 6.82
N ASN A 81 16.51 12.22 5.58
CA ASN A 81 17.87 12.15 5.03
C ASN A 81 18.53 10.76 5.16
N GLY A 82 17.74 9.69 5.15
CA GLY A 82 18.24 8.31 5.28
C GLY A 82 18.55 7.89 6.72
N THR A 83 18.23 8.70 7.73
CA THR A 83 18.49 8.40 9.15
C THR A 83 17.21 7.92 9.86
N ALA A 84 17.39 7.12 10.91
CA ALA A 84 16.29 6.70 11.77
C ALA A 84 15.75 7.89 12.60
N ILE A 85 14.46 7.84 12.89
CA ILE A 85 13.78 8.79 13.76
C ILE A 85 13.63 8.13 15.12
N ASN A 86 14.29 8.68 16.13
CA ASN A 86 14.16 8.22 17.51
C ASN A 86 13.12 9.07 18.24
N VAL A 87 12.11 8.42 18.77
CA VAL A 87 11.02 9.04 19.53
C VAL A 87 11.10 8.55 20.97
N ASN A 88 11.46 9.42 21.90
CA ASN A 88 11.55 9.11 23.31
C ASN A 88 10.23 9.44 24.00
N LEU A 89 9.51 8.40 24.41
CA LEU A 89 8.28 8.57 25.18
C LEU A 89 8.61 8.89 26.65
N PRO A 90 7.84 9.76 27.33
CA PRO A 90 8.06 10.09 28.73
C PRO A 90 7.76 8.89 29.64
N THR A 91 8.40 8.81 30.78
CA THR A 91 8.00 7.86 31.83
C THR A 91 6.63 8.19 32.35
N VAL A 92 5.73 7.20 32.36
CA VAL A 92 4.38 7.35 32.90
C VAL A 92 4.16 6.34 34.04
N PRO A 93 3.40 6.69 35.09
CA PRO A 93 3.09 5.72 36.14
C PRO A 93 2.15 4.64 35.61
N SER A 94 2.33 3.40 36.07
CA SER A 94 1.45 2.28 35.68
C SER A 94 -0.01 2.49 36.09
N SER A 95 -0.25 3.31 37.11
CA SER A 95 -1.59 3.73 37.55
C SER A 95 -2.35 4.56 36.52
N SER A 96 -1.67 5.06 35.46
CA SER A 96 -2.33 5.71 34.34
C SER A 96 -3.14 4.72 33.47
N PHE A 97 -2.97 3.42 33.69
CA PHE A 97 -3.63 2.37 32.91
C PHE A 97 -4.50 1.52 33.85
N THR A 98 -5.79 1.83 33.89
CA THR A 98 -6.78 1.11 34.72
C THR A 98 -7.78 0.30 33.90
N ALA A 99 -7.71 0.42 32.55
CA ALA A 99 -8.53 -0.37 31.64
C ALA A 99 -7.77 -0.60 30.30
N PRO A 100 -8.07 -1.69 29.57
CA PRO A 100 -7.58 -1.87 28.21
C PRO A 100 -8.00 -0.69 27.32
N GLY A 101 -7.13 -0.32 26.38
CA GLY A 101 -7.39 0.78 25.46
C GLY A 101 -6.99 2.17 25.96
N GLN A 102 -6.60 2.30 27.23
CA GLN A 102 -6.11 3.58 27.74
C GLN A 102 -4.75 3.95 27.15
N THR A 103 -4.55 5.24 26.92
CA THR A 103 -3.34 5.80 26.34
C THR A 103 -2.71 6.84 27.24
N ALA A 104 -1.39 6.96 27.19
CA ALA A 104 -0.63 7.95 27.93
C ALA A 104 0.71 8.25 27.25
N GLY A 105 1.33 9.38 27.61
CA GLY A 105 2.67 9.72 27.16
C GLY A 105 2.74 10.16 25.70
N ASP A 106 1.75 10.93 25.22
CA ASP A 106 1.72 11.45 23.87
C ASP A 106 2.98 12.25 23.55
N THR A 107 3.71 11.85 22.52
CA THR A 107 4.91 12.49 22.05
C THR A 107 4.80 12.75 20.55
N SER A 108 4.86 14.01 20.15
CA SER A 108 4.80 14.41 18.75
C SER A 108 6.18 14.28 18.08
N PHE A 109 6.20 13.86 16.83
CA PHE A 109 7.38 13.85 16.00
C PHE A 109 7.03 14.16 14.55
N ILE A 110 8.00 14.56 13.77
CA ILE A 110 7.83 14.93 12.37
C ILE A 110 8.67 13.99 11.51
N VAL A 111 8.08 13.49 10.45
CA VAL A 111 8.78 12.77 9.40
C VAL A 111 8.93 13.69 8.22
N ASN A 112 10.18 13.94 7.82
CA ASN A 112 10.52 14.78 6.68
C ASN A 112 10.88 13.90 5.49
N VAL A 113 10.36 14.23 4.33
CA VAL A 113 10.71 13.62 3.06
C VAL A 113 11.30 14.69 2.18
N THR A 114 12.45 14.43 1.61
CA THR A 114 13.23 15.38 0.80
C THR A 114 13.76 14.72 -0.47
N GLY A 115 14.27 15.51 -1.40
CA GLY A 115 14.91 15.00 -2.62
C GLY A 115 13.95 14.35 -3.61
N CYS A 116 12.65 14.61 -3.50
CA CYS A 116 11.68 14.18 -4.49
C CYS A 116 11.95 14.86 -5.84
N SER A 117 11.71 14.15 -6.94
CA SER A 117 11.83 14.74 -8.29
C SER A 117 10.89 15.92 -8.45
N SER A 118 11.35 16.95 -9.17
CA SER A 118 10.49 18.09 -9.55
C SER A 118 9.26 17.67 -10.38
N GLU A 119 9.36 16.57 -11.11
CA GLU A 119 8.25 15.99 -11.88
C GLU A 119 7.17 15.35 -10.99
N ASP A 120 7.48 15.10 -9.73
CA ASP A 120 6.53 14.59 -8.74
C ASP A 120 5.88 15.71 -7.91
N SER A 121 6.20 16.96 -8.20
CA SER A 121 5.55 18.13 -7.61
C SER A 121 4.02 18.05 -7.79
N ASN A 122 3.29 18.39 -6.74
CA ASN A 122 1.83 18.30 -6.65
C ASN A 122 1.23 16.88 -6.68
N LYS A 123 2.05 15.84 -6.72
CA LYS A 123 1.55 14.47 -6.55
C LYS A 123 1.38 14.12 -5.07
N THR A 124 0.38 13.31 -4.79
CA THR A 124 0.18 12.77 -3.44
C THR A 124 1.11 11.61 -3.21
N LEU A 125 1.91 11.71 -2.15
CA LEU A 125 2.74 10.64 -1.64
C LEU A 125 1.93 9.80 -0.66
N LEU A 126 1.86 8.50 -0.90
CA LEU A 126 1.26 7.54 0.01
C LEU A 126 2.34 6.88 0.86
N ALA A 127 1.96 6.36 2.00
CA ALA A 127 2.86 5.62 2.87
C ALA A 127 2.18 4.39 3.49
N LEU A 128 3.02 3.40 3.80
CA LEU A 128 2.67 2.21 4.54
C LEU A 128 3.51 2.18 5.82
N LEU A 129 2.87 1.84 6.94
CA LEU A 129 3.56 1.63 8.22
C LEU A 129 3.60 0.14 8.54
N THR A 130 4.81 -0.39 8.79
CA THR A 130 5.04 -1.80 9.10
C THR A 130 5.69 -1.92 10.48
N ASP A 131 5.21 -2.86 11.30
CA ASP A 131 5.83 -3.20 12.57
C ASP A 131 7.07 -4.09 12.35
N ASN A 132 8.24 -3.64 12.77
CA ASN A 132 9.47 -4.43 12.62
C ASN A 132 9.60 -5.53 13.68
N ASN A 133 8.88 -5.42 14.78
CA ASN A 133 8.86 -6.44 15.83
C ASN A 133 7.82 -7.55 15.56
N ASP A 134 6.93 -7.32 14.59
CA ASP A 134 5.99 -8.30 14.06
C ASP A 134 5.69 -7.99 12.58
N ALA A 135 6.51 -8.53 11.71
CA ALA A 135 6.41 -8.27 10.26
C ALA A 135 5.09 -8.75 9.62
N SER A 136 4.34 -9.60 10.33
CA SER A 136 3.02 -10.08 9.91
C SER A 136 1.86 -9.24 10.46
N ALA A 137 2.15 -8.27 11.35
CA ALA A 137 1.13 -7.47 12.00
C ALA A 137 0.25 -6.73 10.99
N SER A 138 -1.06 -6.82 11.20
CA SER A 138 -2.07 -6.10 10.44
C SER A 138 -3.15 -5.61 11.40
N ASN A 139 -3.22 -4.30 11.62
CA ASN A 139 -4.25 -3.73 12.48
C ASN A 139 -4.58 -2.28 12.07
N GLN A 140 -5.80 -1.86 12.36
CA GLN A 140 -6.30 -0.51 12.09
C GLN A 140 -6.11 0.44 13.29
N SER A 141 -5.54 -0.07 14.37
CA SER A 141 -5.41 0.65 15.64
C SER A 141 -4.05 1.31 15.83
N GLY A 142 -3.14 1.19 14.86
CA GLY A 142 -1.80 1.79 14.92
C GLY A 142 -0.88 1.18 15.97
N LEU A 143 -1.13 -0.06 16.39
CA LEU A 143 -0.42 -0.69 17.49
C LEU A 143 0.83 -1.42 17.02
N LEU A 144 1.97 -1.00 17.53
CA LEU A 144 3.26 -1.64 17.38
C LEU A 144 3.56 -2.51 18.59
N LYS A 145 4.12 -3.68 18.34
CA LYS A 145 4.50 -4.65 19.36
C LYS A 145 5.66 -4.13 20.20
N ASN A 146 5.45 -4.13 21.52
CA ASN A 146 6.54 -3.93 22.47
C ASN A 146 7.31 -5.23 22.66
N ILE A 147 8.63 -5.18 22.52
CA ILE A 147 9.49 -6.36 22.63
C ILE A 147 9.65 -6.90 24.07
N TYR A 148 9.37 -6.07 25.09
CA TYR A 148 9.56 -6.44 26.49
C TYR A 148 8.29 -6.96 27.17
N SER A 149 7.11 -6.56 26.69
CA SER A 149 5.85 -6.96 27.32
C SER A 149 4.68 -6.87 26.35
N PRO A 150 3.80 -7.86 26.30
CA PRO A 150 2.57 -7.79 25.50
C PRO A 150 1.48 -6.94 26.15
N ASN A 151 1.66 -6.52 27.42
CA ASN A 151 0.63 -5.78 28.18
C ASN A 151 0.51 -4.33 27.76
N VAL A 152 1.51 -3.79 27.07
CA VAL A 152 1.52 -2.42 26.54
C VAL A 152 2.13 -2.40 25.14
N SER A 153 1.47 -1.72 24.23
CA SER A 153 1.92 -1.46 22.87
C SER A 153 2.29 0.01 22.71
N VAL A 154 2.98 0.34 21.62
CA VAL A 154 3.15 1.73 21.19
C VAL A 154 2.14 2.00 20.08
N GLN A 155 1.31 3.01 20.24
CA GLN A 155 0.34 3.42 19.24
C GLN A 155 0.89 4.59 18.44
N ILE A 156 0.78 4.50 17.12
CA ILE A 156 1.11 5.59 16.20
C ILE A 156 -0.20 6.20 15.67
N THR A 157 -0.28 7.51 15.76
CA THR A 157 -1.42 8.29 15.26
C THR A 157 -0.95 9.43 14.37
N ASP A 158 -1.86 9.99 13.63
CA ASP A 158 -1.66 11.29 12.98
C ASP A 158 -1.63 12.43 14.03
N SER A 159 -1.45 13.67 13.56
CA SER A 159 -1.38 14.86 14.43
C SER A 159 -2.69 15.14 15.17
N VAL A 160 -3.83 14.70 14.65
CA VAL A 160 -5.15 14.90 15.27
C VAL A 160 -5.55 13.74 16.19
N GLY A 161 -4.77 12.66 16.23
CA GLY A 161 -4.98 11.52 17.13
C GLY A 161 -5.66 10.31 16.49
N SER A 162 -5.91 10.33 15.17
CA SER A 162 -6.45 9.16 14.46
C SER A 162 -5.36 8.10 14.29
N ALA A 163 -5.68 6.85 14.64
CA ALA A 163 -4.75 5.74 14.52
C ALA A 163 -4.37 5.46 13.05
N LEU A 164 -3.10 5.15 12.81
CA LEU A 164 -2.63 4.73 11.50
C LEU A 164 -2.71 3.21 11.36
N SER A 165 -3.05 2.74 10.15
CA SER A 165 -3.03 1.29 9.89
C SER A 165 -1.61 0.74 9.89
N ILE A 166 -1.43 -0.39 10.55
CA ILE A 166 -0.22 -1.22 10.47
C ILE A 166 -0.49 -2.35 9.49
N ALA A 167 0.44 -2.62 8.60
CA ALA A 167 0.32 -3.68 7.62
C ALA A 167 1.66 -4.38 7.34
N PRO A 168 1.64 -5.63 6.87
CA PRO A 168 2.84 -6.33 6.44
C PRO A 168 3.57 -5.59 5.31
N LYS A 169 4.89 -5.73 5.27
CA LYS A 169 5.76 -5.00 4.32
C LYS A 169 5.42 -5.22 2.83
N ASN A 170 4.90 -6.37 2.48
CA ASN A 170 4.65 -6.77 1.09
C ASN A 170 3.16 -6.83 0.76
N ILE A 171 2.39 -5.86 1.22
CA ILE A 171 0.96 -5.85 0.97
C ILE A 171 0.63 -4.99 -0.26
N ASP A 172 -0.13 -5.56 -1.19
CA ASP A 172 -0.66 -4.85 -2.38
C ASP A 172 -2.03 -4.19 -2.13
N SER A 173 -2.46 -4.13 -0.87
CA SER A 173 -3.77 -3.62 -0.50
C SER A 173 -3.75 -2.10 -0.32
N SER A 174 -4.49 -1.39 -1.14
CA SER A 174 -4.69 0.06 -1.04
C SER A 174 -5.33 0.51 0.28
N ASN A 175 -6.00 -0.39 1.00
CA ASN A 175 -6.72 -0.08 2.26
C ASN A 175 -5.79 0.16 3.46
N SER A 176 -4.52 -0.18 3.36
CA SER A 176 -3.53 0.01 4.42
C SER A 176 -2.65 1.23 4.20
N PHE A 177 -2.78 1.88 3.04
CA PHE A 177 -2.01 3.07 2.74
C PHE A 177 -2.69 4.31 3.32
N PHE A 178 -1.89 5.20 3.87
CA PHE A 178 -2.37 6.51 4.27
C PHE A 178 -1.72 7.61 3.41
N SER A 179 -2.41 8.73 3.25
CA SER A 179 -1.83 9.90 2.58
C SER A 179 -0.74 10.49 3.47
N PHE A 180 0.49 10.46 2.97
CA PHE A 180 1.60 11.13 3.63
C PHE A 180 1.52 12.64 3.44
N GLY A 181 1.20 13.08 2.23
CA GLY A 181 1.04 14.48 1.87
C GLY A 181 1.31 14.73 0.40
N THR A 182 1.17 15.98 0.00
CA THR A 182 1.45 16.42 -1.37
C THR A 182 2.87 16.95 -1.46
N ILE A 183 3.63 16.48 -2.44
CA ILE A 183 5.00 16.92 -2.68
C ILE A 183 4.99 18.38 -3.14
N GLY A 184 5.67 19.23 -2.41
CA GLY A 184 5.82 20.64 -2.76
C GLY A 184 6.74 20.87 -3.96
N SER A 185 6.73 22.08 -4.52
CA SER A 185 7.61 22.47 -5.64
C SER A 185 9.10 22.37 -5.32
N SER A 186 9.46 22.43 -4.04
CA SER A 186 10.84 22.19 -3.54
C SER A 186 11.25 20.73 -3.48
N GLY A 187 10.37 19.78 -3.88
CA GLY A 187 10.63 18.35 -3.76
C GLY A 187 10.63 17.85 -2.32
N THR A 188 9.87 18.51 -1.44
CA THR A 188 9.80 18.17 -0.01
C THR A 188 8.35 18.01 0.43
N VAL A 189 8.15 17.16 1.44
CA VAL A 189 6.88 17.02 2.16
C VAL A 189 7.18 16.58 3.60
N SER A 190 6.42 17.08 4.55
CA SER A 190 6.56 16.73 5.96
C SER A 190 5.21 16.35 6.53
N LYS A 191 5.20 15.38 7.46
CA LYS A 191 4.00 14.98 8.18
C LYS A 191 4.28 14.80 9.66
N ALA A 192 3.42 15.39 10.47
CA ALA A 192 3.46 15.24 11.92
C ALA A 192 2.66 14.01 12.36
N PHE A 193 3.22 13.29 13.32
CA PHE A 193 2.66 12.10 13.94
C PHE A 193 2.77 12.21 15.45
N LYS A 194 2.06 11.33 16.16
CA LYS A 194 2.22 11.12 17.60
C LYS A 194 2.48 9.65 17.86
N ALA A 195 3.32 9.39 18.85
CA ALA A 195 3.50 8.08 19.46
C ALA A 195 3.06 8.15 20.92
N ARG A 196 2.44 7.08 21.42
CA ARG A 196 1.97 7.00 22.82
C ARG A 196 1.90 5.56 23.27
N TYR A 197 1.89 5.35 24.58
CA TYR A 197 1.58 4.07 25.15
C TYR A 197 0.11 3.72 24.98
N TYR A 198 -0.15 2.44 24.76
CA TYR A 198 -1.50 1.88 24.66
C TYR A 198 -1.57 0.62 25.54
N SER A 199 -2.48 0.61 26.48
CA SER A 199 -2.68 -0.51 27.38
C SER A 199 -3.47 -1.64 26.70
N ASN A 200 -2.93 -2.83 26.68
CA ASN A 200 -3.63 -4.03 26.20
C ASN A 200 -4.41 -4.76 27.33
N VAL A 201 -4.17 -4.39 28.58
CA VAL A 201 -4.75 -5.01 29.77
C VAL A 201 -5.21 -3.96 30.79
N ALA A 202 -6.02 -4.38 31.76
CA ALA A 202 -6.55 -3.46 32.80
C ALA A 202 -5.47 -2.95 33.76
N THR A 203 -4.42 -3.72 34.01
CA THR A 203 -3.33 -3.33 34.89
C THR A 203 -2.00 -3.63 34.23
N VAL A 204 -1.25 -2.60 33.92
CA VAL A 204 0.07 -2.70 33.31
C VAL A 204 1.14 -2.73 34.40
N PRO A 205 1.89 -3.83 34.54
CA PRO A 205 3.04 -3.86 35.46
C PRO A 205 4.14 -2.93 34.93
N ALA A 206 5.01 -2.48 35.82
CA ALA A 206 6.17 -1.71 35.42
C ALA A 206 7.02 -2.48 34.41
N THR A 207 7.28 -1.92 33.26
CA THR A 207 8.01 -2.57 32.17
C THR A 207 8.74 -1.55 31.31
N LEU A 208 9.76 -2.00 30.61
CA LEU A 208 10.36 -1.24 29.53
C LEU A 208 9.47 -1.32 28.29
N VAL A 209 9.49 -0.26 27.49
CA VAL A 209 8.76 -0.21 26.22
C VAL A 209 9.72 0.15 25.11
N GLN A 210 9.77 -0.72 24.11
CA GLN A 210 10.50 -0.48 22.87
C GLN A 210 9.72 -1.07 21.71
N ALA A 211 9.45 -0.23 20.71
CA ALA A 211 8.85 -0.63 19.45
C ALA A 211 9.63 -0.03 18.29
N GLN A 212 9.55 -0.66 17.14
CA GLN A 212 10.21 -0.20 15.93
C GLN A 212 9.27 -0.37 14.74
N ALA A 213 9.20 0.66 13.90
CA ALA A 213 8.40 0.62 12.69
C ALA A 213 9.18 1.12 11.47
N THR A 214 8.77 0.66 10.30
CA THR A 214 9.26 1.17 9.02
C THR A 214 8.14 1.89 8.29
N ILE A 215 8.42 3.08 7.79
CA ILE A 215 7.58 3.81 6.85
C ILE A 215 8.08 3.53 5.44
N THR A 216 7.23 2.97 4.60
CA THR A 216 7.52 2.75 3.17
C THR A 216 6.72 3.74 2.35
N LEU A 217 7.41 4.52 1.52
CA LEU A 217 6.77 5.50 0.62
C LEU A 217 6.31 4.82 -0.65
N ILE A 218 5.14 5.24 -1.12
CA ILE A 218 4.50 4.70 -2.32
C ILE A 218 4.07 5.88 -3.18
N TYR A 219 4.47 5.84 -4.43
CA TYR A 219 4.12 6.84 -5.44
C TYR A 219 2.82 6.44 -6.13
N ASN A 220 1.92 7.39 -6.26
CA ASN A 220 0.66 7.20 -6.97
C ASN A 220 0.68 7.97 -8.30
#